data_3bc851563c3b9877e61a6d19cffd3c18
#
_entry.id   3bc851563c3b9877e61a6d19cffd3c18
#
_cell.length_a   1.000
_cell.length_b   1.000
_cell.length_c   1.000
_cell.angle_alpha   90.00
_cell.angle_beta   90.00
_cell.angle_gamma   90.00
#
_symmetry.space_group_name_H-M   'P 1'
#
loop_
_entity.id
_entity.type
_entity.pdbx_description
1 polymer ?
#
loop_
_entity_poly.entity_id
_entity_poly.type
_entity_poly.pdbx_seq_one_letter_code
_entity_poly.pdbx_strand_id
1 'polypeptide(L)'
;GDVSYGSDITFRIDFMKDGIIFFTQNVPMHIVAPTSNFPVAPDNYGYWAYDDTDVGFSAKPDFDWVELDPNYGGTNGTHHQLDDDDHVDLQMPFPFKYHGITFETITINSNGWASFVPCEIDYFWNMSIPMYMGPKALIAPFSDDLETIDTDGDGSIDRWINIYSFYDQSNGRFIIEWSRALNGYDEITEETFEIIFYDQSSMPTETGDGVIDFQYLHIDDVDVTKNYSTVGIESPNKDYGLQYAFNNVYSPGAAILQ
;
A
#
# COMPACT_ATOMS: atom_id res chain seq x y z
N GLY A 1 14.75 27.48 0.16
CA GLY A 1 13.88 28.05 -0.86
C GLY A 1 13.49 26.93 -1.80
N ASP A 2 12.26 26.95 -2.25
CA ASP A 2 11.74 25.91 -3.15
C ASP A 2 12.48 25.98 -4.50
N VAL A 3 12.87 24.84 -5.02
CA VAL A 3 13.53 24.70 -6.31
C VAL A 3 12.48 24.22 -7.29
N SER A 4 12.26 24.96 -8.38
CA SER A 4 11.28 24.58 -9.40
C SER A 4 11.86 23.51 -10.36
N TYR A 5 10.98 22.68 -10.93
CA TYR A 5 11.35 21.77 -12.01
C TYR A 5 11.92 22.52 -13.20
N GLY A 6 12.89 21.92 -13.89
CA GLY A 6 13.64 22.54 -14.98
C GLY A 6 14.79 23.43 -14.52
N SER A 7 15.02 23.53 -13.19
CA SER A 7 16.14 24.32 -12.66
C SER A 7 17.43 23.51 -12.61
N ASP A 8 18.55 24.19 -12.85
CA ASP A 8 19.87 23.65 -12.53
C ASP A 8 20.30 24.15 -11.15
N ILE A 9 20.73 23.20 -10.31
CA ILE A 9 21.30 23.50 -9.00
C ILE A 9 22.70 22.93 -8.91
N THR A 10 23.51 23.50 -8.04
CA THR A 10 24.86 22.99 -7.77
C THR A 10 25.03 22.78 -6.29
N PHE A 11 25.24 21.54 -5.88
CA PHE A 11 25.68 21.24 -4.53
C PHE A 11 27.17 21.48 -4.39
N ARG A 12 27.56 22.26 -3.40
CA ARG A 12 28.94 22.45 -3.01
C ARG A 12 29.22 21.55 -1.81
N ILE A 13 30.17 20.63 -1.97
CA ILE A 13 30.65 19.74 -0.92
C ILE A 13 32.05 20.20 -0.50
N ASP A 14 32.20 20.67 0.73
CA ASP A 14 33.46 21.08 1.31
C ASP A 14 34.00 19.98 2.22
N PHE A 15 35.17 19.45 1.90
CA PHE A 15 35.90 18.51 2.73
C PHE A 15 36.78 19.28 3.71
N MET A 16 36.55 19.10 4.99
CA MET A 16 37.20 19.89 6.04
C MET A 16 38.05 18.99 6.96
N LYS A 17 39.18 19.54 7.39
CA LYS A 17 39.99 18.99 8.47
C LYS A 17 40.40 20.12 9.41
N ASP A 18 40.16 19.93 10.69
CA ASP A 18 40.51 20.90 11.76
C ASP A 18 39.93 22.32 11.48
N GLY A 19 38.69 22.36 10.89
CA GLY A 19 38.00 23.60 10.53
C GLY A 19 38.50 24.26 9.22
N ILE A 20 39.43 23.65 8.51
CA ILE A 20 39.99 24.17 7.26
C ILE A 20 39.49 23.32 6.09
N ILE A 21 38.88 23.98 5.10
CA ILE A 21 38.49 23.33 3.83
C ILE A 21 39.77 23.02 3.05
N PHE A 22 40.02 21.76 2.77
CA PHE A 22 41.15 21.31 1.96
C PHE A 22 40.77 20.90 0.54
N PHE A 23 39.47 20.61 0.32
CA PHE A 23 38.96 20.27 -1.00
C PHE A 23 37.49 20.68 -1.10
N THR A 24 37.09 21.20 -2.26
CA THR A 24 35.70 21.52 -2.59
C THR A 24 35.33 20.82 -3.88
N GLN A 25 34.19 20.14 -3.90
CA GLN A 25 33.59 19.59 -5.08
C GLN A 25 32.23 20.23 -5.34
N ASN A 26 32.02 20.63 -6.58
CA ASN A 26 30.71 21.08 -7.05
C ASN A 26 30.07 19.97 -7.86
N VAL A 27 28.83 19.60 -7.47
CA VAL A 27 28.04 18.57 -8.14
C VAL A 27 26.82 19.27 -8.78
N PRO A 28 26.85 19.47 -10.09
CA PRO A 28 25.69 20.03 -10.80
C PRO A 28 24.58 18.96 -10.87
N MET A 29 23.35 19.39 -10.69
CA MET A 29 22.14 18.57 -10.82
C MET A 29 21.07 19.35 -11.57
N HIS A 30 20.37 18.67 -12.47
CA HIS A 30 19.19 19.21 -13.13
C HIS A 30 17.94 18.65 -12.45
N ILE A 31 17.01 19.52 -12.09
CA ILE A 31 15.76 19.14 -11.43
C ILE A 31 14.72 18.85 -12.51
N VAL A 32 14.38 17.60 -12.69
CA VAL A 32 13.34 17.17 -13.62
C VAL A 32 12.01 16.96 -12.91
N ALA A 33 10.90 17.19 -13.58
CA ALA A 33 9.60 16.81 -13.07
C ALA A 33 9.52 15.29 -12.97
N PRO A 34 8.95 14.74 -11.89
CA PRO A 34 8.63 13.32 -11.82
C PRO A 34 7.69 12.94 -12.98
N THR A 35 7.89 11.76 -13.52
CA THR A 35 7.00 11.14 -14.49
C THR A 35 6.58 9.78 -13.92
N SER A 36 5.61 9.10 -14.52
CA SER A 36 5.22 7.74 -14.10
C SER A 36 6.34 6.69 -14.20
N ASN A 37 7.52 7.06 -14.72
CA ASN A 37 8.69 6.18 -14.76
C ASN A 37 9.69 6.45 -13.62
N PHE A 38 9.29 7.21 -12.61
CA PHE A 38 10.09 7.51 -11.43
C PHE A 38 9.27 7.19 -10.19
N PRO A 39 9.88 6.57 -9.17
CA PRO A 39 9.17 6.18 -7.96
C PRO A 39 8.57 7.39 -7.24
N VAL A 40 7.49 7.16 -6.52
CA VAL A 40 6.94 8.16 -5.60
C VAL A 40 7.96 8.45 -4.51
N ALA A 41 8.22 9.73 -4.30
CA ALA A 41 9.22 10.20 -3.34
C ALA A 41 8.95 9.66 -1.93
N PRO A 42 10.01 9.42 -1.13
CA PRO A 42 9.86 8.75 0.14
C PRO A 42 9.09 9.60 1.16
N ASP A 43 8.45 8.90 2.10
CA ASP A 43 7.96 9.53 3.31
C ASP A 43 9.13 10.02 4.21
N ASN A 44 8.79 10.67 5.32
CA ASN A 44 9.79 11.21 6.24
C ASN A 44 10.64 10.14 6.96
N TYR A 45 10.21 8.87 6.93
CA TYR A 45 10.96 7.75 7.48
C TYR A 45 11.94 7.17 6.45
N GLY A 46 11.53 7.11 5.19
CA GLY A 46 12.35 6.62 4.09
C GLY A 46 11.73 5.49 3.25
N TYR A 47 10.44 5.19 3.41
CA TYR A 47 9.72 4.32 2.47
C TYR A 47 9.54 5.00 1.13
N TRP A 48 9.89 4.29 0.06
CA TRP A 48 9.65 4.66 -1.33
C TRP A 48 8.55 3.78 -1.90
N ALA A 49 7.73 4.28 -2.82
CA ALA A 49 6.88 3.42 -3.64
C ALA A 49 7.42 3.36 -5.07
N TYR A 50 7.57 2.13 -5.55
CA TYR A 50 7.93 1.79 -6.92
C TYR A 50 6.76 1.08 -7.56
N ASP A 51 6.49 1.37 -8.82
CA ASP A 51 5.49 0.65 -9.61
C ASP A 51 6.12 -0.02 -10.85
N ASP A 52 5.32 -0.75 -11.61
CA ASP A 52 5.78 -1.52 -12.77
C ASP A 52 6.26 -0.65 -13.94
N THR A 53 5.99 0.65 -13.92
CA THR A 53 6.49 1.60 -14.93
C THR A 53 7.88 2.12 -14.62
N ASP A 54 8.41 1.87 -13.42
CA ASP A 54 9.74 2.30 -12.94
C ASP A 54 10.88 1.46 -13.50
N VAL A 55 10.88 1.23 -14.81
CA VAL A 55 11.77 0.27 -15.52
C VAL A 55 13.27 0.55 -15.37
N GLY A 56 13.64 1.73 -14.90
CA GLY A 56 15.04 2.12 -14.63
C GLY A 56 15.56 1.76 -13.25
N PHE A 57 14.72 1.24 -12.37
CA PHE A 57 15.03 1.01 -10.96
C PHE A 57 15.02 -0.47 -10.62
N SER A 58 15.99 -0.92 -9.83
CA SER A 58 16.10 -2.33 -9.41
C SER A 58 15.03 -2.77 -8.41
N ALA A 59 14.34 -1.81 -7.79
CA ALA A 59 13.24 -2.05 -6.86
C ALA A 59 11.86 -2.06 -7.54
N LYS A 60 11.82 -1.94 -8.88
CA LYS A 60 10.59 -2.09 -9.65
C LYS A 60 9.94 -3.45 -9.35
N PRO A 61 8.66 -3.49 -8.95
CA PRO A 61 7.97 -4.76 -8.75
C PRO A 61 7.70 -5.46 -10.09
N ASP A 62 7.55 -6.78 -10.03
CA ASP A 62 7.01 -7.58 -11.13
C ASP A 62 5.66 -8.14 -10.70
N PHE A 63 4.67 -8.09 -11.58
CA PHE A 63 3.37 -8.66 -11.32
C PHE A 63 3.47 -10.19 -11.24
N ASP A 64 3.11 -10.79 -10.09
CA ASP A 64 3.14 -12.22 -9.81
C ASP A 64 1.92 -12.62 -8.96
N TRP A 65 0.74 -12.54 -9.56
CA TRP A 65 -0.54 -12.79 -8.91
C TRP A 65 -0.63 -14.20 -8.34
N VAL A 66 -1.11 -14.33 -7.12
CA VAL A 66 -1.33 -15.60 -6.45
C VAL A 66 -2.80 -15.76 -6.09
N GLU A 67 -3.58 -16.36 -6.98
CA GLU A 67 -4.99 -16.62 -6.73
C GLU A 67 -5.19 -17.51 -5.50
N LEU A 68 -5.88 -16.99 -4.49
CA LEU A 68 -6.16 -17.71 -3.25
C LEU A 68 -7.61 -18.20 -3.15
N ASP A 69 -8.54 -17.60 -3.91
CA ASP A 69 -9.94 -17.98 -3.90
C ASP A 69 -10.16 -19.29 -4.66
N PRO A 70 -10.65 -20.37 -4.01
CA PRO A 70 -10.87 -21.66 -4.66
C PRO A 70 -11.93 -21.62 -5.76
N ASN A 71 -12.85 -20.65 -5.76
CA ASN A 71 -13.83 -20.50 -6.84
C ASN A 71 -13.18 -20.05 -8.16
N TYR A 72 -11.99 -19.47 -8.08
CA TYR A 72 -11.24 -18.96 -9.24
C TYR A 72 -9.91 -19.71 -9.46
N GLY A 73 -9.74 -20.85 -8.79
CA GLY A 73 -8.60 -21.74 -8.98
C GLY A 73 -7.53 -21.69 -7.90
N GLY A 74 -7.70 -20.87 -6.88
CA GLY A 74 -6.86 -20.85 -5.69
C GLY A 74 -6.90 -22.16 -4.92
N THR A 75 -5.82 -22.53 -4.26
CA THR A 75 -5.73 -23.85 -3.59
C THR A 75 -5.28 -23.79 -2.14
N ASN A 76 -4.72 -22.68 -1.68
CA ASN A 76 -4.01 -22.60 -0.40
C ASN A 76 -4.54 -21.51 0.54
N GLY A 77 -5.50 -20.70 0.11
CA GLY A 77 -6.03 -19.61 0.89
C GLY A 77 -6.82 -20.07 2.13
N THR A 78 -6.54 -19.44 3.28
CA THR A 78 -7.43 -19.51 4.43
C THR A 78 -8.50 -18.45 4.25
N HIS A 79 -9.76 -18.87 4.19
CA HIS A 79 -10.89 -17.99 3.95
C HIS A 79 -11.31 -17.23 5.21
N HIS A 80 -11.50 -15.93 5.09
CA HIS A 80 -12.07 -15.02 6.07
C HIS A 80 -13.25 -14.33 5.42
N GLN A 81 -14.45 -14.64 5.87
CA GLN A 81 -15.68 -14.03 5.39
C GLN A 81 -16.01 -12.86 6.30
N LEU A 82 -16.07 -11.67 5.77
CA LEU A 82 -16.40 -10.46 6.52
C LEU A 82 -17.73 -9.88 6.07
N ASP A 83 -18.39 -9.20 7.02
CA ASP A 83 -19.55 -8.37 6.77
C ASP A 83 -19.08 -6.99 6.28
N ASP A 84 -20.02 -6.14 5.91
CA ASP A 84 -19.81 -4.73 5.73
C ASP A 84 -19.30 -4.11 7.04
N ASP A 85 -18.34 -3.17 6.94
CA ASP A 85 -17.68 -2.52 8.10
C ASP A 85 -17.21 -3.53 9.17
N ASP A 86 -16.46 -4.56 8.76
CA ASP A 86 -15.98 -5.64 9.63
C ASP A 86 -14.46 -5.85 9.48
N HIS A 87 -13.86 -6.62 10.39
CA HIS A 87 -12.43 -6.92 10.36
C HIS A 87 -12.08 -8.30 10.91
N VAL A 88 -10.88 -8.74 10.65
CA VAL A 88 -10.28 -9.93 11.25
C VAL A 88 -8.84 -9.65 11.68
N ASP A 89 -8.49 -10.09 12.89
CA ASP A 89 -7.12 -10.06 13.39
C ASP A 89 -6.39 -11.36 13.05
N LEU A 90 -5.23 -11.23 12.42
CA LEU A 90 -4.39 -12.36 12.04
C LEU A 90 -3.03 -12.29 12.72
N GLN A 91 -2.49 -13.48 13.03
CA GLN A 91 -1.11 -13.61 13.43
C GLN A 91 -0.22 -13.59 12.18
N MET A 92 0.78 -12.71 12.16
CA MET A 92 1.80 -12.74 11.11
C MET A 92 2.61 -14.04 11.20
N PRO A 93 2.91 -14.70 10.08
CA PRO A 93 3.70 -15.95 10.10
C PRO A 93 5.19 -15.72 10.41
N PHE A 94 5.63 -14.47 10.40
CA PHE A 94 6.96 -14.01 10.78
C PHE A 94 6.88 -12.60 11.38
N PRO A 95 7.83 -12.19 12.24
CA PRO A 95 7.91 -10.82 12.72
C PRO A 95 8.14 -9.85 11.56
N PHE A 96 7.30 -8.85 11.41
CA PHE A 96 7.40 -7.86 10.35
C PHE A 96 7.79 -6.50 10.92
N LYS A 97 8.90 -5.95 10.45
CA LYS A 97 9.32 -4.62 10.87
C LYS A 97 8.78 -3.56 9.92
N TYR A 98 8.09 -2.58 10.48
CA TYR A 98 7.43 -1.51 9.75
C TYR A 98 7.66 -0.17 10.45
N HIS A 99 8.19 0.82 9.75
CA HIS A 99 8.62 2.11 10.32
C HIS A 99 9.47 1.95 11.60
N GLY A 100 10.42 1.00 11.58
CA GLY A 100 11.32 0.74 12.70
C GLY A 100 10.74 -0.09 13.85
N ILE A 101 9.44 -0.40 13.84
CA ILE A 101 8.75 -1.18 14.88
C ILE A 101 8.43 -2.57 14.35
N THR A 102 8.66 -3.58 15.17
CA THR A 102 8.34 -4.98 14.81
C THR A 102 6.94 -5.34 15.30
N PHE A 103 6.15 -5.92 14.39
CA PHE A 103 4.79 -6.37 14.64
C PHE A 103 4.68 -7.89 14.41
N GLU A 104 3.78 -8.53 15.15
CA GLU A 104 3.48 -9.96 15.05
C GLU A 104 2.03 -10.24 14.69
N THR A 105 1.21 -9.19 14.64
CA THR A 105 -0.22 -9.26 14.30
C THR A 105 -0.56 -8.19 13.28
N ILE A 106 -1.64 -8.45 12.54
CA ILE A 106 -2.22 -7.50 11.58
C ILE A 106 -3.74 -7.61 11.63
N THR A 107 -4.42 -6.48 11.65
CA THR A 107 -5.88 -6.36 11.45
C THR A 107 -6.14 -6.16 9.97
N ILE A 108 -7.03 -6.95 9.39
CA ILE A 108 -7.48 -6.82 7.99
C ILE A 108 -8.92 -6.36 8.01
N ASN A 109 -9.22 -5.30 7.31
CA ASN A 109 -10.55 -4.70 7.26
C ASN A 109 -11.27 -5.02 5.94
N SER A 110 -12.60 -5.15 6.00
CA SER A 110 -13.46 -5.35 4.83
C SER A 110 -13.25 -4.26 3.78
N ASN A 111 -13.06 -3.02 4.21
CA ASN A 111 -12.90 -1.82 3.38
C ASN A 111 -11.50 -1.64 2.75
N GLY A 112 -10.84 -2.73 2.37
CA GLY A 112 -9.65 -2.71 1.51
C GLY A 112 -8.38 -2.16 2.14
N TRP A 113 -8.24 -2.24 3.47
CA TRP A 113 -7.04 -1.83 4.18
C TRP A 113 -6.64 -2.79 5.30
N ALA A 114 -5.42 -2.67 5.76
CA ALA A 114 -4.88 -3.40 6.90
C ALA A 114 -4.17 -2.46 7.87
N SER A 115 -3.96 -2.91 9.12
CA SER A 115 -3.24 -2.18 10.14
C SER A 115 -2.38 -3.11 10.99
N PHE A 116 -1.12 -2.75 11.25
CA PHE A 116 -0.29 -3.49 12.20
C PHE A 116 -0.63 -3.19 13.67
N VAL A 117 -1.41 -2.16 13.93
CA VAL A 117 -1.93 -1.87 15.28
C VAL A 117 -3.38 -2.32 15.34
N PRO A 118 -3.76 -3.18 16.31
CA PRO A 118 -5.15 -3.63 16.44
C PRO A 118 -6.13 -2.47 16.39
N CYS A 119 -7.13 -2.58 15.55
CA CYS A 119 -8.04 -1.49 15.24
C CYS A 119 -9.48 -2.00 15.19
N GLU A 120 -10.33 -1.38 16.00
CA GLU A 120 -11.79 -1.60 16.01
C GLU A 120 -12.52 -0.51 15.23
N ILE A 121 -11.81 0.20 14.32
CA ILE A 121 -12.40 1.19 13.42
C ILE A 121 -12.70 0.43 12.13
N ASP A 122 -13.96 0.31 11.78
CA ASP A 122 -14.39 -0.45 10.60
C ASP A 122 -14.94 0.45 9.48
N TYR A 123 -14.82 1.77 9.63
CA TYR A 123 -15.37 2.73 8.69
C TYR A 123 -14.76 2.64 7.29
N PHE A 124 -15.59 2.77 6.28
CA PHE A 124 -15.22 2.90 4.88
C PHE A 124 -14.56 4.24 4.52
N TRP A 125 -14.70 5.27 5.35
CA TRP A 125 -14.27 6.63 5.00
C TRP A 125 -12.78 6.70 4.75
N ASN A 126 -12.41 6.79 3.51
CA ASN A 126 -11.05 7.04 3.09
C ASN A 126 -10.65 8.51 3.35
N MET A 127 -9.37 8.73 3.63
CA MET A 127 -8.78 10.05 3.87
C MET A 127 -7.42 10.12 3.24
N SER A 128 -6.95 11.34 2.99
CA SER A 128 -5.55 11.53 2.57
C SER A 128 -4.58 11.09 3.67
N ILE A 129 -3.46 10.51 3.27
CA ILE A 129 -2.39 10.08 4.18
C ILE A 129 -1.44 11.26 4.46
N PRO A 130 -1.07 11.54 5.74
CA PRO A 130 -1.48 10.83 6.96
C PRO A 130 -2.96 11.09 7.32
N MET A 131 -3.66 10.02 7.71
CA MET A 131 -5.07 10.10 8.08
C MET A 131 -5.24 10.49 9.54
N TYR A 132 -5.92 11.61 9.82
CA TYR A 132 -6.13 12.04 11.19
C TYR A 132 -7.02 11.09 11.99
N MET A 133 -8.09 10.54 11.37
CA MET A 133 -9.09 9.70 12.04
C MET A 133 -8.97 8.20 11.69
N GLY A 134 -8.20 7.81 10.69
CA GLY A 134 -8.02 6.43 10.28
C GLY A 134 -7.24 5.55 11.27
N PRO A 135 -7.01 4.29 10.96
CA PRO A 135 -6.19 3.38 11.76
C PRO A 135 -4.73 3.85 11.83
N LYS A 136 -3.99 3.37 12.85
CA LYS A 136 -2.55 3.57 12.95
C LYS A 136 -1.81 2.50 12.15
N ALA A 137 -0.59 2.81 11.71
CA ALA A 137 0.21 1.85 10.93
C ALA A 137 -0.57 1.26 9.75
N LEU A 138 -1.29 2.12 9.05
CA LEU A 138 -2.15 1.78 7.93
C LEU A 138 -1.34 1.23 6.75
N ILE A 139 -1.90 0.19 6.13
CA ILE A 139 -1.50 -0.37 4.83
C ILE A 139 -2.78 -0.37 3.97
N ALA A 140 -2.85 0.48 2.99
CA ALA A 140 -4.02 0.68 2.15
C ALA A 140 -3.69 0.35 0.68
N PRO A 141 -3.88 -0.89 0.23
CA PRO A 141 -3.80 -1.20 -1.20
C PRO A 141 -4.92 -0.53 -1.97
N PHE A 142 -6.13 -0.54 -1.42
CA PHE A 142 -7.32 0.08 -2.00
C PHE A 142 -8.34 0.32 -0.89
N SER A 143 -8.09 1.35 -0.04
CA SER A 143 -9.04 1.71 1.02
C SER A 143 -10.18 2.47 0.42
N ASP A 144 -11.34 1.83 0.38
CA ASP A 144 -12.57 2.30 -0.22
C ASP A 144 -13.78 1.68 0.49
N ASP A 145 -14.98 2.11 0.16
CA ASP A 145 -16.25 1.55 0.61
C ASP A 145 -16.52 0.23 -0.13
N LEU A 146 -16.15 -0.89 0.48
CA LEU A 146 -16.40 -2.22 -0.06
C LEU A 146 -17.56 -2.86 0.71
N GLU A 147 -18.58 -3.35 0.01
CA GLU A 147 -19.84 -3.75 0.59
C GLU A 147 -20.21 -5.23 0.41
N THR A 148 -21.09 -5.66 1.30
CA THR A 148 -21.90 -6.87 1.15
C THR A 148 -23.22 -6.54 0.47
N ILE A 149 -23.89 -7.52 -0.14
CA ILE A 149 -25.20 -7.27 -0.77
C ILE A 149 -26.19 -8.38 -0.46
N ASP A 150 -27.45 -7.95 -0.22
CA ASP A 150 -28.67 -8.74 -0.22
C ASP A 150 -29.40 -8.46 -1.53
N THR A 151 -29.23 -9.34 -2.51
CA THR A 151 -29.73 -9.13 -3.89
C THR A 151 -31.23 -9.31 -4.05
N ASP A 152 -31.88 -10.07 -3.15
CA ASP A 152 -33.33 -10.35 -3.24
C ASP A 152 -34.16 -9.64 -2.16
N GLY A 153 -33.51 -8.94 -1.21
CA GLY A 153 -34.17 -8.13 -0.18
C GLY A 153 -34.83 -8.95 0.91
N ASP A 154 -34.38 -10.18 1.14
CA ASP A 154 -34.93 -11.07 2.15
C ASP A 154 -34.34 -10.86 3.56
N GLY A 155 -33.32 -10.01 3.66
CA GLY A 155 -32.60 -9.68 4.89
C GLY A 155 -31.42 -10.61 5.17
N SER A 156 -31.05 -11.44 4.20
CA SER A 156 -29.85 -12.30 4.25
C SER A 156 -28.81 -11.79 3.27
N ILE A 157 -27.54 -11.81 3.67
CA ILE A 157 -26.44 -11.40 2.76
C ILE A 157 -26.21 -12.52 1.74
N ASP A 158 -26.32 -12.21 0.46
CA ASP A 158 -26.04 -13.11 -0.66
C ASP A 158 -24.58 -13.09 -1.08
N ARG A 159 -23.93 -11.94 -0.99
CA ARG A 159 -22.52 -11.77 -1.28
C ARG A 159 -21.80 -11.12 -0.11
N TRP A 160 -20.82 -11.82 0.38
CA TRP A 160 -19.94 -11.39 1.47
C TRP A 160 -18.64 -10.83 0.91
N ILE A 161 -17.95 -10.03 1.72
CA ILE A 161 -16.57 -9.66 1.43
C ILE A 161 -15.71 -10.86 1.78
N ASN A 162 -15.05 -11.41 0.74
CA ASN A 162 -14.22 -12.60 0.85
C ASN A 162 -12.76 -12.22 0.84
N ILE A 163 -12.10 -12.46 1.98
CA ILE A 163 -10.67 -12.25 2.13
C ILE A 163 -10.00 -13.61 2.28
N TYR A 164 -8.86 -13.77 1.66
CA TYR A 164 -8.05 -14.97 1.80
C TYR A 164 -6.66 -14.61 2.28
N SER A 165 -6.08 -15.45 3.14
CA SER A 165 -4.69 -15.31 3.57
C SER A 165 -3.90 -16.58 3.32
N PHE A 166 -2.62 -16.44 2.95
CA PHE A 166 -1.74 -17.57 2.71
C PHE A 166 -0.29 -17.25 3.06
N TYR A 167 0.37 -18.14 3.83
CA TYR A 167 1.80 -18.10 4.01
C TYR A 167 2.51 -19.00 3.02
N ASP A 168 3.03 -18.41 1.95
CA ASP A 168 3.93 -19.08 1.01
C ASP A 168 5.34 -19.16 1.62
N GLN A 169 5.53 -20.17 2.46
CA GLN A 169 6.80 -20.40 3.16
C GLN A 169 7.97 -20.63 2.18
N SER A 170 7.69 -21.18 1.01
CA SER A 170 8.72 -21.49 0.01
C SER A 170 9.35 -20.23 -0.59
N ASN A 171 8.57 -19.18 -0.71
CA ASN A 171 8.98 -17.88 -1.23
C ASN A 171 9.16 -16.83 -0.12
N GLY A 172 8.89 -17.20 1.15
CA GLY A 172 9.03 -16.31 2.31
C GLY A 172 8.12 -15.10 2.22
N ARG A 173 6.84 -15.31 1.85
CA ARG A 173 5.88 -14.22 1.69
C ARG A 173 4.53 -14.55 2.32
N PHE A 174 3.89 -13.57 2.92
CA PHE A 174 2.53 -13.65 3.44
C PHE A 174 1.61 -12.82 2.58
N ILE A 175 0.58 -13.43 2.03
CA ILE A 175 -0.31 -12.86 1.02
C ILE A 175 -1.70 -12.71 1.64
N ILE A 176 -2.35 -11.58 1.38
CA ILE A 176 -3.73 -11.29 1.76
C ILE A 176 -4.44 -10.78 0.52
N GLU A 177 -5.46 -11.50 0.08
CA GLU A 177 -6.26 -11.18 -1.11
C GLU A 177 -7.66 -10.75 -0.70
N TRP A 178 -8.14 -9.61 -1.23
CA TRP A 178 -9.56 -9.27 -1.34
C TRP A 178 -10.07 -9.80 -2.67
N SER A 179 -10.93 -10.82 -2.61
CA SER A 179 -11.40 -11.51 -3.80
C SER A 179 -12.78 -11.02 -4.22
N ARG A 180 -12.83 -10.29 -5.32
CA ARG A 180 -14.07 -9.84 -5.97
C ARG A 180 -15.00 -9.13 -4.97
N ALA A 181 -14.42 -8.26 -4.16
CA ALA A 181 -15.17 -7.42 -3.24
C ALA A 181 -15.99 -6.40 -4.05
N LEU A 182 -17.23 -6.18 -3.67
CA LEU A 182 -18.08 -5.21 -4.37
C LEU A 182 -17.73 -3.80 -3.94
N ASN A 183 -17.65 -2.89 -4.92
CA ASN A 183 -17.55 -1.47 -4.65
C ASN A 183 -18.89 -0.94 -4.15
N GLY A 184 -18.92 -0.27 -3.01
CA GLY A 184 -20.13 0.23 -2.36
C GLY A 184 -20.86 1.34 -3.12
N TYR A 185 -20.17 1.98 -4.08
CA TYR A 185 -20.79 3.02 -4.87
C TYR A 185 -21.87 2.49 -5.83
N ASP A 186 -21.61 1.40 -6.51
CA ASP A 186 -22.54 0.83 -7.51
C ASP A 186 -23.05 -0.57 -7.15
N GLU A 187 -22.46 -1.22 -6.12
CA GLU A 187 -22.79 -2.55 -5.64
C GLU A 187 -22.72 -3.65 -6.75
N ILE A 188 -21.96 -3.39 -7.81
CA ILE A 188 -21.84 -4.26 -8.99
C ILE A 188 -20.39 -4.50 -9.37
N THR A 189 -19.56 -3.46 -9.33
CA THR A 189 -18.15 -3.53 -9.73
C THR A 189 -17.36 -4.35 -8.73
N GLU A 190 -16.56 -5.28 -9.23
CA GLU A 190 -15.76 -6.19 -8.41
C GLU A 190 -14.31 -5.73 -8.38
N GLU A 191 -13.78 -5.52 -7.18
CA GLU A 191 -12.39 -5.18 -6.95
C GLU A 191 -11.60 -6.41 -6.50
N THR A 192 -10.44 -6.64 -7.08
CA THR A 192 -9.59 -7.79 -6.76
C THR A 192 -8.14 -7.38 -6.66
N PHE A 193 -7.60 -7.45 -5.45
CA PHE A 193 -6.24 -7.00 -5.15
C PHE A 193 -5.65 -7.77 -3.99
N GLU A 194 -4.33 -7.67 -3.82
CA GLU A 194 -3.62 -8.34 -2.73
C GLU A 194 -2.52 -7.46 -2.12
N ILE A 195 -2.21 -7.74 -0.86
CA ILE A 195 -1.00 -7.30 -0.17
C ILE A 195 -0.07 -8.50 -0.04
N ILE A 196 1.20 -8.30 -0.37
CA ILE A 196 2.26 -9.28 -0.10
C ILE A 196 3.27 -8.68 0.86
N PHE A 197 3.48 -9.34 1.99
CA PHE A 197 4.53 -9.03 2.97
C PHE A 197 5.67 -10.00 2.79
N TYR A 198 6.90 -9.52 2.62
CA TYR A 198 8.08 -10.36 2.46
C TYR A 198 8.85 -10.51 3.76
N ASP A 199 9.22 -11.75 4.09
CA ASP A 199 10.15 -12.05 5.17
C ASP A 199 11.53 -11.47 4.85
N GLN A 200 12.20 -10.88 5.83
CA GLN A 200 13.55 -10.35 5.71
C GLN A 200 14.59 -11.42 5.29
N SER A 201 14.29 -12.71 5.48
CA SER A 201 15.17 -13.79 5.00
C SER A 201 15.10 -13.99 3.49
N SER A 202 13.99 -13.63 2.85
CA SER A 202 13.78 -13.73 1.41
C SER A 202 14.02 -12.41 0.68
N MET A 203 13.61 -11.28 1.29
CA MET A 203 13.81 -9.95 0.71
C MET A 203 14.41 -8.97 1.74
N PRO A 204 15.73 -9.08 1.98
CA PRO A 204 16.40 -8.25 2.99
C PRO A 204 16.53 -6.80 2.57
N THR A 205 16.31 -5.89 3.52
CA THR A 205 16.55 -4.45 3.36
C THR A 205 17.67 -3.97 4.30
N GLU A 206 18.31 -2.86 3.98
CA GLU A 206 19.41 -2.32 4.82
C GLU A 206 18.94 -1.91 6.21
N THR A 207 17.69 -1.43 6.33
CA THR A 207 17.10 -1.02 7.60
C THR A 207 16.50 -2.18 8.39
N GLY A 208 16.27 -3.31 7.73
CA GLY A 208 15.52 -4.46 8.26
C GLY A 208 13.99 -4.21 8.27
N ASP A 209 13.50 -3.08 7.75
CA ASP A 209 12.08 -2.88 7.53
C ASP A 209 11.59 -3.75 6.37
N GLY A 210 10.35 -4.25 6.47
CA GLY A 210 9.81 -5.17 5.50
C GLY A 210 9.45 -4.50 4.17
N VAL A 211 9.53 -5.28 3.10
CA VAL A 211 9.01 -4.92 1.78
C VAL A 211 7.54 -5.32 1.71
N ILE A 212 6.74 -4.46 1.12
CA ILE A 212 5.29 -4.63 0.94
C ILE A 212 5.00 -4.41 -0.54
N ASP A 213 4.34 -5.38 -1.19
CA ASP A 213 3.81 -5.20 -2.53
C ASP A 213 2.29 -5.10 -2.49
N PHE A 214 1.74 -4.25 -3.32
CA PHE A 214 0.34 -4.23 -3.68
C PHE A 214 0.20 -4.72 -5.11
N GLN A 215 -0.65 -5.72 -5.32
CA GLN A 215 -0.94 -6.23 -6.66
C GLN A 215 -2.43 -6.12 -6.95
N TYR A 216 -2.74 -5.76 -8.18
CA TYR A 216 -4.09 -5.50 -8.64
C TYR A 216 -4.40 -6.42 -9.82
N LEU A 217 -5.35 -7.34 -9.65
CA LEU A 217 -5.84 -8.18 -10.74
C LEU A 217 -6.95 -7.44 -11.52
N HIS A 218 -7.79 -6.72 -10.78
CA HIS A 218 -8.85 -5.88 -11.34
C HIS A 218 -9.19 -4.77 -10.36
N ILE A 219 -9.11 -3.55 -10.82
CA ILE A 219 -9.54 -2.34 -10.10
C ILE A 219 -10.27 -1.44 -11.10
N ASP A 220 -11.47 -1.04 -10.73
CA ASP A 220 -12.27 -0.07 -11.49
C ASP A 220 -12.92 0.91 -10.50
N ASP A 221 -12.19 1.97 -10.14
CA ASP A 221 -12.67 3.01 -9.23
C ASP A 221 -13.82 3.80 -9.89
N VAL A 222 -15.04 3.36 -9.65
CA VAL A 222 -16.27 3.87 -10.30
C VAL A 222 -16.86 5.09 -9.62
N ASP A 223 -16.33 5.52 -8.50
CA ASP A 223 -16.82 6.67 -7.74
C ASP A 223 -16.68 7.96 -8.53
N VAL A 224 -17.74 8.77 -8.55
CA VAL A 224 -17.78 9.98 -9.39
C VAL A 224 -17.81 11.29 -8.60
N THR A 225 -17.93 11.27 -7.28
CA THR A 225 -18.14 12.50 -6.50
C THR A 225 -17.22 12.70 -5.31
N LYS A 226 -17.16 11.79 -4.40
CA LYS A 226 -16.34 11.78 -3.19
C LYS A 226 -16.27 10.33 -2.74
N ASN A 227 -15.34 9.92 -2.02
CA ASN A 227 -15.11 8.53 -1.60
C ASN A 227 -14.38 7.69 -2.65
N TYR A 228 -13.59 8.32 -3.49
CA TYR A 228 -12.58 7.58 -4.26
C TYR A 228 -11.56 6.96 -3.30
N SER A 229 -10.95 5.90 -3.73
CA SER A 229 -9.99 5.13 -2.96
C SER A 229 -8.81 5.94 -2.40
N THR A 230 -8.22 5.43 -1.33
CA THR A 230 -6.90 5.83 -0.82
C THR A 230 -5.92 4.68 -0.98
N VAL A 231 -4.78 4.96 -1.61
CA VAL A 231 -3.68 4.00 -1.78
C VAL A 231 -2.41 4.54 -1.14
N GLY A 232 -1.81 3.74 -0.26
CA GLY A 232 -0.56 4.12 0.39
C GLY A 232 -0.33 3.47 1.75
N ILE A 233 0.63 4.00 2.49
CA ILE A 233 1.00 3.50 3.82
C ILE A 233 1.15 4.65 4.81
N GLU A 234 0.86 4.41 6.09
CA GLU A 234 0.96 5.43 7.14
C GLU A 234 1.73 4.91 8.36
N SER A 235 2.52 5.78 8.94
CA SER A 235 3.33 5.47 10.12
C SER A 235 2.47 5.12 11.36
N PRO A 236 3.03 4.34 12.32
CA PRO A 236 2.30 3.97 13.54
C PRO A 236 1.89 5.13 14.43
N ASN A 237 2.54 6.28 14.33
CA ASN A 237 2.23 7.49 15.10
C ASN A 237 1.41 8.51 14.30
N LYS A 238 1.10 8.24 13.03
CA LYS A 238 0.32 9.09 12.12
C LYS A 238 0.95 10.45 11.79
N ASP A 239 2.24 10.62 12.04
CA ASP A 239 2.93 11.88 11.76
C ASP A 239 3.33 12.02 10.29
N TYR A 240 3.44 10.89 9.57
CA TYR A 240 3.84 10.84 8.17
C TYR A 240 3.38 9.52 7.53
N GLY A 241 3.47 9.47 6.24
CA GLY A 241 3.17 8.30 5.42
C GLY A 241 3.47 8.60 3.97
N LEU A 242 3.31 7.59 3.12
CA LEU A 242 3.47 7.67 1.69
C LEU A 242 2.10 7.49 1.05
N GLN A 243 1.56 8.54 0.45
CA GLN A 243 0.34 8.50 -0.33
C GLN A 243 0.70 8.25 -1.79
N TYR A 244 0.17 7.17 -2.35
CA TYR A 244 0.29 6.87 -3.78
C TYR A 244 -0.85 7.52 -4.57
N ALA A 245 -2.09 7.32 -4.10
CA ALA A 245 -3.28 7.97 -4.65
C ALA A 245 -4.27 8.34 -3.55
N PHE A 246 -5.07 9.37 -3.80
CA PHE A 246 -6.21 9.76 -2.97
C PHE A 246 -7.25 10.47 -3.84
N ASN A 247 -8.49 9.98 -3.83
CA ASN A 247 -9.60 10.54 -4.62
C ASN A 247 -9.22 10.72 -6.10
N ASN A 248 -8.69 9.69 -6.74
CA ASN A 248 -8.19 9.71 -8.13
C ASN A 248 -7.11 10.77 -8.42
N VAL A 249 -6.49 11.32 -7.38
CA VAL A 249 -5.33 12.21 -7.51
C VAL A 249 -4.07 11.43 -7.15
N TYR A 250 -3.28 11.14 -8.16
CA TYR A 250 -2.04 10.38 -8.04
C TYR A 250 -0.87 11.26 -7.62
N SER A 251 -0.02 10.76 -6.74
CA SER A 251 1.21 11.44 -6.35
C SER A 251 2.19 11.55 -7.53
N PRO A 252 3.06 12.57 -7.55
CA PRO A 252 4.10 12.66 -8.59
C PRO A 252 4.96 11.40 -8.63
N GLY A 253 5.03 10.76 -9.77
CA GLY A 253 5.70 9.48 -9.98
C GLY A 253 4.76 8.29 -10.09
N ALA A 254 3.60 8.33 -9.46
CA ALA A 254 2.66 7.20 -9.46
C ALA A 254 2.06 6.93 -10.84
N ALA A 255 2.00 5.66 -11.23
CA ALA A 255 1.21 5.19 -12.36
C ALA A 255 -0.28 5.10 -11.98
N ILE A 256 -1.15 5.20 -12.99
CA ILE A 256 -2.59 5.05 -12.78
C ILE A 256 -2.90 3.55 -12.61
N LEU A 257 -3.63 3.21 -11.56
CA LEU A 257 -4.16 1.85 -11.37
C LEU A 257 -5.17 1.53 -12.48
N GLN A 258 -5.08 0.32 -13.07
CA GLN A 258 -5.96 -0.13 -14.14
C GLN A 258 -6.23 -1.64 -14.02
#